data_c7275fa5bcbfb3646bdf2555608c3252
#
_entry.id   c7275fa5bcbfb3646bdf2555608c3252
#
_cell.length_a   1.000
_cell.length_b   1.000
_cell.length_c   1.000
_cell.angle_alpha   90.00
_cell.angle_beta   90.00
_cell.angle_gamma   90.00
#
_symmetry.space_group_name_H-M   'P 1'
#
loop_
_entity.id
_entity.type
_entity.pdbx_description
1 polymer ?
#
loop_
_entity_poly.entity_id
_entity_poly.type
_entity_poly.pdbx_seq_one_letter_code
_entity_poly.pdbx_strand_id
1 'polypeptide(L)'
;MSRNKKEIEMKKILTGLVALAISGMIFAGSVTVEGAKLNTIGGNDQMNTNFTLSETVNKTFSVHTQVSSSQTDNTNAVSTRLEVGGTATTQLFGPVGGYAKLAVGQKYSTSGQFTYYSIEPGITMPLSPSLTAKVGYRFRTAAENANVNKDTTDTVRAGVTYAINKKDAVGFRFDRVTGDSRQDGYNVFYSRSF
;
A
#
# COMPACT_ATOMS: atom_id res chain seq x y z
N MET A 1 -14.49 -21.22 -17.97
CA MET A 1 -13.07 -20.87 -18.19
C MET A 1 -12.26 -21.52 -17.09
N SER A 2 -11.31 -22.38 -17.40
CA SER A 2 -10.59 -23.23 -16.44
C SER A 2 -9.79 -22.41 -15.42
N ARG A 3 -9.82 -22.84 -14.15
CA ARG A 3 -9.12 -22.25 -12.98
C ARG A 3 -7.61 -22.03 -13.25
N ASN A 4 -6.97 -22.95 -13.94
CA ASN A 4 -5.57 -22.88 -14.36
C ASN A 4 -5.26 -21.69 -15.30
N LYS A 5 -6.18 -21.31 -16.18
CA LYS A 5 -5.96 -20.23 -17.15
C LYS A 5 -5.92 -18.85 -16.46
N LYS A 6 -6.78 -18.64 -15.46
CA LYS A 6 -6.79 -17.38 -14.67
C LYS A 6 -5.54 -17.22 -13.81
N GLU A 7 -5.05 -18.31 -13.21
CA GLU A 7 -3.84 -18.29 -12.39
C GLU A 7 -2.58 -18.01 -13.24
N ILE A 8 -2.51 -18.58 -14.43
CA ILE A 8 -1.42 -18.36 -15.39
C ILE A 8 -1.43 -16.90 -15.89
N GLU A 9 -2.60 -16.34 -16.16
CA GLU A 9 -2.70 -14.94 -16.59
C GLU A 9 -2.33 -13.97 -15.49
N MET A 10 -2.73 -14.23 -14.24
CA MET A 10 -2.34 -13.41 -13.08
C MET A 10 -0.83 -13.45 -12.84
N LYS A 11 -0.20 -14.63 -12.96
CA LYS A 11 1.27 -14.76 -12.86
C LYS A 11 1.98 -13.98 -13.98
N LYS A 12 1.47 -14.01 -15.19
CA LYS A 12 2.02 -13.26 -16.34
C LYS A 12 1.89 -11.74 -16.15
N ILE A 13 0.76 -11.26 -15.63
CA ILE A 13 0.54 -9.84 -15.33
C ILE A 13 1.50 -9.39 -14.22
N LEU A 14 1.65 -10.18 -13.17
CA LEU A 14 2.57 -9.88 -12.07
C LEU A 14 4.04 -9.86 -12.55
N THR A 15 4.44 -10.84 -13.36
CA THR A 15 5.78 -10.91 -13.95
C THR A 15 6.02 -9.75 -14.92
N GLY A 16 5.03 -9.38 -15.73
CA GLY A 16 5.10 -8.25 -16.65
C GLY A 16 5.22 -6.90 -15.94
N LEU A 17 4.48 -6.70 -14.84
CA LEU A 17 4.56 -5.50 -14.01
C LEU A 17 5.90 -5.38 -13.27
N VAL A 18 6.44 -6.50 -12.76
CA VAL A 18 7.77 -6.54 -12.15
C VAL A 18 8.85 -6.25 -13.20
N ALA A 19 8.72 -6.77 -14.42
CA ALA A 19 9.65 -6.50 -15.52
C ALA A 19 9.61 -5.04 -16.00
N LEU A 20 8.41 -4.44 -16.10
CA LEU A 20 8.25 -3.01 -16.40
C LEU A 20 8.85 -2.12 -15.31
N ALA A 21 8.68 -2.52 -14.04
CA ALA A 21 9.26 -1.83 -12.90
C ALA A 21 10.80 -1.83 -12.94
N ILE A 22 11.40 -2.93 -13.36
CA ILE A 22 12.86 -3.09 -13.43
C ILE A 22 13.44 -2.32 -14.63
N SER A 23 12.74 -2.25 -15.76
CA SER A 23 13.21 -1.58 -16.97
C SER A 23 13.15 -0.03 -16.91
N GLY A 24 12.38 0.55 -15.97
CA GLY A 24 12.24 1.99 -15.75
C GLY A 24 13.22 2.60 -14.73
N MET A 25 14.18 1.84 -14.21
CA MET A 25 15.03 2.24 -13.07
C MET A 25 16.16 3.23 -13.41
N ILE A 26 15.93 4.22 -14.25
CA ILE A 26 16.92 5.30 -14.51
C ILE A 26 16.64 6.54 -13.63
N PHE A 27 15.65 6.51 -12.75
CA PHE A 27 15.17 7.67 -11.99
C PHE A 27 15.49 7.59 -10.49
N ALA A 28 15.50 8.74 -9.83
CA ALA A 28 15.72 8.90 -8.38
C ALA A 28 14.52 8.40 -7.57
N GLY A 29 14.26 7.12 -7.64
CA GLY A 29 13.10 6.49 -7.06
C GLY A 29 13.40 5.53 -5.92
N SER A 30 12.37 4.84 -5.44
CA SER A 30 12.51 3.76 -4.47
C SER A 30 11.59 2.58 -4.77
N VAL A 31 12.01 1.40 -4.33
CA VAL A 31 11.22 0.18 -4.31
C VAL A 31 10.94 -0.17 -2.86
N THR A 32 9.69 -0.49 -2.55
CA THR A 32 9.30 -1.00 -1.23
C THR A 32 8.58 -2.33 -1.38
N VAL A 33 9.01 -3.33 -0.61
CA VAL A 33 8.33 -4.62 -0.46
C VAL A 33 7.80 -4.71 0.97
N GLU A 34 6.53 -5.04 1.10
CA GLU A 34 5.85 -5.13 2.40
C GLU A 34 5.10 -6.45 2.50
N GLY A 35 5.23 -7.11 3.65
CA GLY A 35 4.40 -8.24 4.08
C GLY A 35 3.52 -7.80 5.25
N ALA A 36 2.25 -8.21 5.25
CA ALA A 36 1.31 -7.90 6.31
C ALA A 36 0.50 -9.13 6.72
N LYS A 37 0.28 -9.27 8.02
CA LYS A 37 -0.78 -10.12 8.58
C LYS A 37 -1.94 -9.21 8.99
N LEU A 38 -3.13 -9.53 8.48
CA LEU A 38 -4.38 -8.82 8.78
C LEU A 38 -5.26 -9.75 9.61
N ASN A 39 -5.46 -9.41 10.88
CA ASN A 39 -6.36 -10.13 11.77
C ASN A 39 -7.77 -9.55 11.57
N THR A 40 -8.66 -10.34 10.99
CA THR A 40 -10.04 -9.92 10.66
C THR A 40 -10.97 -10.19 11.83
N ILE A 41 -11.60 -9.15 12.35
CA ILE A 41 -12.55 -9.28 13.46
C ILE A 41 -13.85 -9.89 12.95
N GLY A 42 -14.15 -11.11 13.39
CA GLY A 42 -15.35 -11.86 12.99
C GLY A 42 -15.24 -12.55 11.63
N GLY A 43 -14.03 -12.73 11.10
CA GLY A 43 -13.78 -13.39 9.82
C GLY A 43 -12.44 -14.14 9.81
N ASN A 44 -12.05 -14.60 8.64
CA ASN A 44 -10.75 -15.24 8.43
C ASN A 44 -9.63 -14.21 8.31
N ASP A 45 -8.50 -14.50 8.90
CA ASP A 45 -7.28 -13.72 8.76
C ASP A 45 -6.80 -13.67 7.31
N GLN A 46 -5.99 -12.69 6.99
CA GLN A 46 -5.44 -12.53 5.65
C GLN A 46 -3.93 -12.27 5.71
N MET A 47 -3.23 -12.81 4.74
CA MET A 47 -1.85 -12.44 4.43
C MET A 47 -1.86 -11.50 3.23
N ASN A 48 -1.15 -10.38 3.36
CA ASN A 48 -1.05 -9.39 2.31
C ASN A 48 0.40 -9.15 1.93
N THR A 49 0.68 -9.01 0.63
CA THR A 49 1.99 -8.64 0.11
C THR A 49 1.81 -7.41 -0.78
N ASN A 50 2.60 -6.38 -0.54
CA ASN A 50 2.59 -5.15 -1.32
C ASN A 50 3.95 -4.94 -1.96
N PHE A 51 3.93 -4.51 -3.21
CA PHE A 51 5.09 -4.04 -3.95
C PHE A 51 4.81 -2.62 -4.41
N THR A 52 5.64 -1.67 -4.02
CA THR A 52 5.46 -0.25 -4.35
C THR A 52 6.71 0.27 -5.04
N LEU A 53 6.50 0.93 -6.18
CA LEU A 53 7.48 1.79 -6.84
C LEU A 53 7.12 3.23 -6.57
N SER A 54 8.09 4.04 -6.20
CA SER A 54 7.89 5.48 -6.00
C SER A 54 8.96 6.25 -6.74
N GLU A 55 8.57 7.36 -7.33
CA GLU A 55 9.42 8.30 -8.05
C GLU A 55 9.31 9.69 -7.39
N THR A 56 10.44 10.30 -7.06
CA THR A 56 10.48 11.65 -6.52
C THR A 56 10.50 12.66 -7.67
N VAL A 57 9.38 13.37 -7.86
CA VAL A 57 9.26 14.39 -8.91
C VAL A 57 10.02 15.67 -8.50
N ASN A 58 9.89 16.06 -7.24
CA ASN A 58 10.64 17.18 -6.65
C ASN A 58 10.62 17.06 -5.12
N LYS A 59 11.15 18.07 -4.40
CA LYS A 59 11.25 18.06 -2.92
C LYS A 59 9.90 17.92 -2.21
N THR A 60 8.80 18.26 -2.88
CA THR A 60 7.45 18.28 -2.29
C THR A 60 6.58 17.14 -2.81
N PHE A 61 6.81 16.67 -4.05
CA PHE A 61 5.94 15.71 -4.71
C PHE A 61 6.66 14.44 -5.11
N SER A 62 6.02 13.31 -4.85
CA SER A 62 6.36 12.01 -5.41
C SER A 62 5.13 11.34 -6.00
N VAL A 63 5.34 10.44 -6.95
CA VAL A 63 4.31 9.55 -7.51
C VAL A 63 4.65 8.12 -7.15
N HIS A 64 3.63 7.25 -7.13
CA HIS A 64 3.86 5.84 -6.84
C HIS A 64 2.89 4.96 -7.63
N THR A 65 3.34 3.73 -7.86
CA THR A 65 2.50 2.62 -8.32
C THR A 65 2.64 1.49 -7.33
N GLN A 66 1.53 0.87 -6.96
CA GLN A 66 1.51 -0.24 -6.01
C GLN A 66 0.72 -1.41 -6.56
N VAL A 67 1.27 -2.61 -6.37
CA VAL A 67 0.59 -3.88 -6.56
C VAL A 67 0.45 -4.54 -5.20
N SER A 68 -0.75 -4.96 -4.84
CA SER A 68 -1.02 -5.70 -3.61
C SER A 68 -1.68 -7.01 -3.94
N SER A 69 -1.27 -8.08 -3.27
CA SER A 69 -1.93 -9.38 -3.30
C SER A 69 -2.34 -9.77 -1.90
N SER A 70 -3.58 -10.20 -1.73
CA SER A 70 -4.13 -10.62 -0.45
C SER A 70 -4.70 -12.02 -0.58
N GLN A 71 -4.34 -12.91 0.34
CA GLN A 71 -4.85 -14.26 0.45
C GLN A 71 -5.56 -14.41 1.80
N THR A 72 -6.78 -14.91 1.77
CA THR A 72 -7.56 -15.17 2.99
C THR A 72 -7.29 -16.59 3.48
N ASP A 73 -6.99 -16.74 4.77
CA ASP A 73 -6.76 -18.02 5.41
C ASP A 73 -7.98 -18.93 5.32
N ASN A 74 -7.75 -20.23 5.27
CA ASN A 74 -8.80 -21.27 5.16
C ASN A 74 -9.71 -21.16 3.93
N THR A 75 -9.36 -20.28 2.99
CA THR A 75 -10.08 -20.16 1.72
C THR A 75 -9.08 -20.08 0.57
N ASN A 76 -9.56 -20.33 -0.64
CA ASN A 76 -8.76 -20.09 -1.84
C ASN A 76 -9.03 -18.67 -2.41
N ALA A 77 -9.57 -17.76 -1.60
CA ALA A 77 -9.88 -16.42 -2.04
C ALA A 77 -8.61 -15.58 -2.12
N VAL A 78 -8.33 -15.10 -3.31
CA VAL A 78 -7.23 -14.19 -3.59
C VAL A 78 -7.80 -12.90 -4.14
N SER A 79 -7.32 -11.77 -3.66
CA SER A 79 -7.59 -10.48 -4.28
C SER A 79 -6.30 -9.76 -4.64
N THR A 80 -6.32 -9.04 -5.76
CA THR A 80 -5.21 -8.21 -6.21
C THR A 80 -5.69 -6.78 -6.34
N ARG A 81 -4.85 -5.82 -5.97
CA ARG A 81 -5.09 -4.38 -6.17
C ARG A 81 -3.94 -3.79 -6.97
N LEU A 82 -4.31 -2.94 -7.92
CA LEU A 82 -3.39 -2.06 -8.63
C LEU A 82 -3.74 -0.63 -8.22
N GLU A 83 -2.76 0.15 -7.80
CA GLU A 83 -2.95 1.53 -7.34
C GLU A 83 -1.89 2.44 -7.98
N VAL A 84 -2.32 3.61 -8.39
CA VAL A 84 -1.44 4.72 -8.83
C VAL A 84 -1.82 5.93 -8.00
N GLY A 85 -0.82 6.69 -7.56
CA GLY A 85 -1.09 7.86 -6.73
C GLY A 85 0.08 8.83 -6.66
N GLY A 86 -0.16 9.89 -5.92
CA GLY A 86 0.82 10.91 -5.60
C GLY A 86 0.83 11.25 -4.13
N THR A 87 1.97 11.70 -3.65
CA THR A 87 2.16 12.19 -2.27
C THR A 87 2.74 13.58 -2.31
N ALA A 88 2.08 14.51 -1.64
CA ALA A 88 2.61 15.83 -1.33
C ALA A 88 3.15 15.83 0.10
N THR A 89 4.31 16.46 0.31
CA THR A 89 4.93 16.62 1.63
C THR A 89 5.21 18.08 1.93
N THR A 90 5.13 18.46 3.19
CA THR A 90 5.43 19.81 3.65
C THR A 90 6.06 19.78 5.04
N GLN A 91 6.81 20.83 5.38
CA GLN A 91 7.26 21.07 6.74
C GLN A 91 6.12 21.72 7.53
N LEU A 92 5.78 21.22 8.71
CA LEU A 92 4.75 21.81 9.58
C LEU A 92 5.36 22.71 10.63
N PHE A 93 6.09 22.12 11.58
CA PHE A 93 6.78 22.87 12.64
C PHE A 93 7.97 22.06 13.17
N GLY A 94 9.06 22.74 13.51
CA GLY A 94 10.29 22.08 13.98
C GLY A 94 10.68 20.93 13.06
N PRO A 95 10.95 19.73 13.56
CA PRO A 95 11.29 18.57 12.76
C PRO A 95 10.06 17.83 12.20
N VAL A 96 8.84 18.23 12.52
CA VAL A 96 7.62 17.55 12.10
C VAL A 96 7.24 17.90 10.68
N GLY A 97 7.11 16.90 9.84
CA GLY A 97 6.59 17.00 8.47
C GLY A 97 5.13 16.56 8.38
N GLY A 98 4.42 17.14 7.41
CA GLY A 98 3.09 16.69 6.99
C GLY A 98 3.15 16.01 5.64
N TYR A 99 2.21 15.11 5.37
CA TYR A 99 2.02 14.55 4.05
C TYR A 99 0.53 14.36 3.74
N ALA A 100 0.19 14.38 2.46
CA ALA A 100 -1.09 13.95 1.94
C ALA A 100 -0.86 13.04 0.73
N LYS A 101 -1.36 11.81 0.78
CA LYS A 101 -1.32 10.84 -0.30
C LYS A 101 -2.71 10.75 -0.93
N LEU A 102 -2.78 10.85 -2.25
CA LEU A 102 -3.97 10.60 -3.05
C LEU A 102 -3.70 9.43 -3.97
N ALA A 103 -4.66 8.53 -4.12
CA ALA A 103 -4.53 7.42 -5.03
C ALA A 103 -5.86 6.98 -5.62
N VAL A 104 -5.79 6.43 -6.83
CA VAL A 104 -6.86 5.69 -7.48
C VAL A 104 -6.34 4.29 -7.79
N GLY A 105 -7.21 3.30 -7.64
CA GLY A 105 -6.82 1.92 -7.88
C GLY A 105 -7.99 1.07 -8.33
N GLN A 106 -7.66 -0.16 -8.73
CA GLN A 106 -8.64 -1.17 -9.05
C GLN A 106 -8.37 -2.43 -8.25
N LYS A 107 -9.42 -2.97 -7.64
CA LYS A 107 -9.40 -4.23 -6.92
C LYS A 107 -10.00 -5.31 -7.81
N TYR A 108 -9.32 -6.44 -7.87
CA TYR A 108 -9.76 -7.67 -8.52
C TYR A 108 -9.91 -8.74 -7.46
N SER A 109 -11.04 -9.41 -7.43
CA SER A 109 -11.32 -10.50 -6.49
C SER A 109 -12.13 -11.59 -7.18
N THR A 110 -12.33 -12.71 -6.49
CA THR A 110 -13.20 -13.79 -6.98
C THR A 110 -14.66 -13.38 -7.12
N SER A 111 -15.10 -12.38 -6.36
CA SER A 111 -16.46 -11.82 -6.38
C SER A 111 -16.67 -10.70 -7.41
N GLY A 112 -15.62 -10.23 -8.08
CA GLY A 112 -15.70 -9.16 -9.06
C GLY A 112 -14.54 -8.16 -8.99
N GLN A 113 -14.71 -7.07 -9.71
CA GLN A 113 -13.74 -5.99 -9.77
C GLN A 113 -14.43 -4.64 -9.55
N PHE A 114 -13.73 -3.70 -8.94
CA PHE A 114 -14.20 -2.32 -8.80
C PHE A 114 -13.05 -1.34 -8.69
N THR A 115 -13.32 -0.11 -9.13
CA THR A 115 -12.41 1.03 -8.97
C THR A 115 -12.62 1.68 -7.61
N TYR A 116 -11.56 2.16 -6.98
CA TYR A 116 -11.62 2.91 -5.73
C TYR A 116 -10.68 4.12 -5.76
N TYR A 117 -10.93 5.06 -4.88
CA TYR A 117 -10.01 6.15 -4.57
C TYR A 117 -9.73 6.21 -3.07
N SER A 118 -8.58 6.78 -2.73
CA SER A 118 -8.19 6.97 -1.34
C SER A 118 -7.48 8.29 -1.14
N ILE A 119 -7.65 8.83 0.07
CA ILE A 119 -6.89 9.97 0.59
C ILE A 119 -6.28 9.59 1.93
N GLU A 120 -5.02 9.94 2.14
CA GLU A 120 -4.30 9.66 3.39
C GLU A 120 -3.50 10.89 3.82
N PRO A 121 -4.06 11.80 4.63
CA PRO A 121 -3.29 12.78 5.38
C PRO A 121 -2.52 12.12 6.52
N GLY A 122 -1.38 12.73 6.88
CA GLY A 122 -0.60 12.25 8.01
C GLY A 122 0.58 13.15 8.36
N ILE A 123 1.30 12.72 9.37
CA ILE A 123 2.51 13.40 9.88
C ILE A 123 3.68 12.43 9.95
N THR A 124 4.87 12.99 9.83
CA THR A 124 6.14 12.29 10.04
C THR A 124 6.96 13.05 11.07
N MET A 125 7.66 12.33 11.95
CA MET A 125 8.50 12.89 12.97
C MET A 125 9.81 12.10 13.06
N PRO A 126 10.97 12.68 12.73
CA PRO A 126 12.26 12.07 13.02
C PRO A 126 12.45 11.98 14.53
N LEU A 127 12.64 10.76 15.04
CA LEU A 127 12.93 10.48 16.45
C LEU A 127 14.44 10.47 16.71
N SER A 128 15.22 10.13 15.68
CA SER A 128 16.68 10.18 15.64
C SER A 128 17.15 10.35 14.19
N PRO A 129 18.47 10.51 13.93
CA PRO A 129 18.99 10.55 12.56
C PRO A 129 18.63 9.35 11.69
N SER A 130 18.37 8.18 12.30
CA SER A 130 18.03 6.94 11.57
C SER A 130 16.60 6.48 11.78
N LEU A 131 15.84 7.05 12.71
CA LEU A 131 14.50 6.56 13.08
C LEU A 131 13.46 7.63 12.86
N THR A 132 12.44 7.31 12.05
CA THR A 132 11.31 8.20 11.77
C THR A 132 10.01 7.52 12.16
N ALA A 133 9.17 8.21 12.94
CA ALA A 133 7.79 7.81 13.19
C ALA A 133 6.86 8.42 12.15
N LYS A 134 5.80 7.69 11.83
CA LYS A 134 4.76 8.12 10.89
C LYS A 134 3.39 7.76 11.45
N VAL A 135 2.45 8.72 11.41
CA VAL A 135 1.04 8.49 11.72
C VAL A 135 0.20 9.05 10.59
N GLY A 136 -0.81 8.31 10.17
CA GLY A 136 -1.71 8.73 9.09
C GLY A 136 -3.12 8.19 9.29
N TYR A 137 -4.04 8.81 8.58
CA TYR A 137 -5.41 8.37 8.48
C TYR A 137 -5.76 8.22 7.01
N ARG A 138 -6.16 7.03 6.58
CA ARG A 138 -6.56 6.77 5.20
C ARG A 138 -8.07 6.52 5.13
N PHE A 139 -8.73 7.33 4.35
CA PHE A 139 -10.07 7.06 3.85
C PHE A 139 -9.96 6.42 2.47
N ARG A 140 -10.71 5.34 2.23
CA ARG A 140 -10.83 4.70 0.93
C ARG A 140 -12.28 4.34 0.66
N THR A 141 -12.75 4.55 -0.57
CA THR A 141 -14.11 4.19 -0.98
C THR A 141 -14.14 3.74 -2.44
N ALA A 142 -15.07 2.84 -2.77
CA ALA A 142 -15.34 2.44 -4.14
C ALA A 142 -15.88 3.63 -4.94
N ALA A 143 -15.43 3.80 -6.19
CA ALA A 143 -15.86 4.88 -7.08
C ALA A 143 -17.22 4.61 -7.72
N GLU A 144 -17.62 3.35 -7.81
CA GLU A 144 -18.90 2.94 -8.41
C GLU A 144 -19.93 2.69 -7.31
N ASN A 145 -21.22 2.93 -7.62
CA ASN A 145 -22.33 2.78 -6.68
C ASN A 145 -22.33 1.40 -6.01
N ALA A 146 -22.00 1.41 -4.75
CA ALA A 146 -21.62 0.30 -3.92
C ALA A 146 -22.78 -0.58 -3.43
N ASN A 147 -23.85 -0.73 -4.18
CA ASN A 147 -24.92 -1.66 -3.80
C ASN A 147 -24.49 -3.14 -3.83
N VAL A 148 -23.35 -3.43 -4.48
CA VAL A 148 -22.82 -4.79 -4.63
C VAL A 148 -21.44 -4.95 -3.99
N ASN A 149 -20.62 -3.89 -3.91
CA ASN A 149 -19.25 -3.94 -3.42
C ASN A 149 -19.02 -2.82 -2.39
N LYS A 150 -19.41 -3.07 -1.15
CA LYS A 150 -19.07 -2.20 -0.03
C LYS A 150 -17.55 -2.27 0.17
N ASP A 151 -16.83 -1.19 -0.09
CA ASP A 151 -15.39 -1.06 0.17
C ASP A 151 -15.04 0.34 0.67
N THR A 152 -15.89 0.88 1.53
CA THR A 152 -15.59 2.10 2.26
C THR A 152 -14.90 1.74 3.56
N THR A 153 -13.67 2.18 3.71
CA THR A 153 -12.85 1.86 4.88
C THR A 153 -12.09 3.09 5.36
N ASP A 154 -12.02 3.19 6.67
CA ASP A 154 -11.18 4.13 7.41
C ASP A 154 -10.00 3.36 8.01
N THR A 155 -8.79 3.87 7.87
CA THR A 155 -7.61 3.21 8.39
C THR A 155 -6.75 4.19 9.17
N VAL A 156 -6.61 3.97 10.46
CA VAL A 156 -5.56 4.63 11.26
C VAL A 156 -4.28 3.83 11.09
N ARG A 157 -3.19 4.53 10.79
CA ARG A 157 -1.86 3.96 10.56
C ARG A 157 -0.85 4.58 11.51
N ALA A 158 -0.06 3.73 12.15
CA ALA A 158 1.07 4.18 12.97
C ALA A 158 2.26 3.27 12.69
N GLY A 159 3.43 3.84 12.46
CA GLY A 159 4.60 3.05 12.12
C GLY A 159 5.90 3.77 12.39
N VAL A 160 6.97 3.01 12.28
CA VAL A 160 8.34 3.49 12.39
C VAL A 160 9.17 2.96 11.22
N THR A 161 10.10 3.77 10.76
CA THR A 161 11.06 3.43 9.71
C THR A 161 12.46 3.65 10.25
N TYR A 162 13.31 2.65 10.12
CA TYR A 162 14.72 2.70 10.48
C TYR A 162 15.58 2.69 9.21
N ALA A 163 16.35 3.74 9.00
CA ALA A 163 17.33 3.84 7.93
C ALA A 163 18.57 3.02 8.30
N ILE A 164 18.81 1.92 7.58
CA ILE A 164 20.01 1.07 7.73
C ILE A 164 21.23 1.82 7.20
N ASN A 165 21.03 2.50 6.07
CA ASN A 165 22.04 3.34 5.42
C ASN A 165 21.31 4.40 4.56
N LYS A 166 22.05 5.12 3.68
CA LYS A 166 21.50 6.18 2.82
C LYS A 166 20.48 5.67 1.78
N LYS A 167 20.48 4.38 1.48
CA LYS A 167 19.64 3.77 0.44
C LYS A 167 18.62 2.79 0.99
N ASP A 168 18.93 2.13 2.09
CA ASP A 168 18.16 0.99 2.60
C ASP A 168 17.48 1.34 3.92
N ALA A 169 16.20 1.01 4.02
CA ALA A 169 15.40 1.17 5.23
C ALA A 169 14.51 -0.04 5.47
N VAL A 170 14.24 -0.30 6.73
CA VAL A 170 13.23 -1.27 7.18
C VAL A 170 12.21 -0.57 8.06
N GLY A 171 11.01 -1.10 8.14
CA GLY A 171 10.04 -0.52 9.04
C GLY A 171 8.95 -1.49 9.44
N PHE A 172 8.22 -1.03 10.45
CA PHE A 172 7.03 -1.67 10.97
C PHE A 172 5.87 -0.68 10.95
N ARG A 173 4.67 -1.16 10.62
CA ARG A 173 3.45 -0.36 10.66
C ARG A 173 2.29 -1.19 11.20
N PHE A 174 1.55 -0.59 12.10
CA PHE A 174 0.25 -1.05 12.55
C PHE A 174 -0.85 -0.29 11.81
N ASP A 175 -1.83 -1.02 11.30
CA ASP A 175 -3.01 -0.47 10.61
C ASP A 175 -4.27 -0.96 11.35
N ARG A 176 -5.12 -0.04 11.79
CA ARG A 176 -6.48 -0.36 12.26
C ARG A 176 -7.48 0.06 11.20
N VAL A 177 -8.14 -0.90 10.61
CA VAL A 177 -9.16 -0.72 9.56
C VAL A 177 -10.54 -0.83 10.16
N THR A 178 -11.42 0.12 9.82
CA THR A 178 -12.84 0.16 10.19
C THR A 178 -13.70 0.47 8.96
N GLY A 179 -15.02 0.44 9.11
CA GLY A 179 -15.97 0.60 8.01
C GLY A 179 -16.52 -0.73 7.54
N ASP A 180 -16.56 -0.95 6.24
CA ASP A 180 -17.11 -2.19 5.64
C ASP A 180 -16.24 -3.43 5.92
N SER A 181 -15.00 -3.26 6.33
CA SER A 181 -14.16 -4.31 6.91
C SER A 181 -13.55 -3.84 8.23
N ARG A 182 -13.34 -4.80 9.16
CA ARG A 182 -12.69 -4.53 10.45
C ARG A 182 -11.50 -5.45 10.59
N GLN A 183 -10.31 -4.85 10.60
CA GLN A 183 -9.05 -5.60 10.62
C GLN A 183 -7.99 -4.84 11.40
N ASP A 184 -7.16 -5.57 12.13
CA ASP A 184 -5.90 -5.07 12.66
C ASP A 184 -4.75 -5.66 11.84
N GLY A 185 -3.94 -4.81 11.24
CA GLY A 185 -2.84 -5.17 10.36
C GLY A 185 -1.48 -4.91 10.99
N TYR A 186 -0.61 -5.89 10.90
CA TYR A 186 0.79 -5.81 11.30
C TYR A 186 1.66 -5.97 10.06
N ASN A 187 2.37 -4.89 9.71
CA ASN A 187 3.10 -4.79 8.46
C ASN A 187 4.59 -4.65 8.74
N VAL A 188 5.41 -5.41 8.01
CA VAL A 188 6.86 -5.25 7.98
C VAL A 188 7.27 -4.94 6.55
N PHE A 189 8.14 -3.96 6.35
CA PHE A 189 8.59 -3.57 5.03
C PHE A 189 10.08 -3.30 4.95
N TYR A 190 10.61 -3.50 3.75
CA TYR A 190 11.92 -3.08 3.33
C TYR A 190 11.79 -2.13 2.15
N SER A 191 12.57 -1.05 2.16
CA SER A 191 12.63 -0.07 1.08
C SER A 191 14.06 0.20 0.66
N ARG A 192 14.28 0.32 -0.65
CA ARG A 192 15.57 0.68 -1.23
C ARG A 192 15.40 1.85 -2.20
N SER A 193 16.22 2.89 -2.00
CA SER A 193 16.34 4.06 -2.89
C SER A 193 17.49 3.88 -3.87
N PHE A 194 17.39 4.47 -5.03
CA PHE A 194 18.35 4.38 -6.13
C PHE A 194 19.04 5.73 -6.41
#